data_d82c4382160a4178f8180b63e86c2ad2
#
_entry.id   d82c4382160a4178f8180b63e86c2ad2
#
_cell.length_a   1.000
_cell.length_b   1.000
_cell.length_c   1.000
_cell.angle_alpha   90.00
_cell.angle_beta   90.00
_cell.angle_gamma   90.00
#
_symmetry.space_group_name_H-M   'P 1'
#
loop_
_entity.id
_entity.type
_entity.pdbx_description
1 polymer ?
#
loop_
_entity_poly.entity_id
_entity_poly.type
_entity_poly.pdbx_seq_one_letter_code
_entity_poly.pdbx_strand_id
1 'polypeptide(L)'
;MNLKLRNIPFSPPDMTEKEAQEVREAILSGWITTGPRTKKLEVQISEYVHTEKAVCLNSATAALEMVLHLLDLKPEDEVIVPAYTYTATASVTQHVGCKLVMVDSQKDNVEMDYDKLAEAITEHTKVICPVDLGGIVANYERVFEIVEQKKYLFKPNNALQAKIGRIVISADCAHSFGANQKGKMAGEIADFSSFSFHAVKNFTTAEGGALTWNLPFGNESVPTDADYMLTVPKKEGETWNELLYRLCQLFSLHGQNKDALAKTKLGAWEYDIIGPWYKCNMTDIMAALGLVQMERYKGILERRYEIVRRYDEALKDLPVAVLNHKGSDHCSSHHLYLVRLLGRSREDANKVIEQMAERGIACNVHYKPLPMMTAYKALGFDIKNYPNAYHLFENEVSLPLHTKLTDEDIEYVTSNFVDIIKNL
;
A
#
# COMPACT_ATOMS: atom_id res chain seq x y z
N MET A 1 -26.74 8.70 -33.16
CA MET A 1 -25.77 7.67 -33.57
C MET A 1 -25.87 6.49 -32.62
N ASN A 2 -26.20 5.28 -33.08
CA ASN A 2 -26.06 4.07 -32.24
C ASN A 2 -24.59 3.84 -32.01
N LEU A 3 -24.03 4.39 -30.93
CA LEU A 3 -22.69 4.05 -30.48
C LEU A 3 -22.67 2.56 -30.16
N LYS A 4 -21.82 1.82 -30.87
CA LYS A 4 -21.63 0.40 -30.58
C LYS A 4 -21.21 0.24 -29.12
N LEU A 5 -21.99 -0.51 -28.34
CA LEU A 5 -21.71 -0.78 -26.93
C LEU A 5 -20.26 -1.29 -26.80
N ARG A 6 -19.45 -0.60 -25.97
CA ARG A 6 -18.10 -1.02 -25.63
C ARG A 6 -18.12 -1.85 -24.35
N ASN A 7 -17.08 -2.62 -24.10
CA ASN A 7 -16.88 -3.30 -22.83
C ASN A 7 -15.58 -2.76 -22.21
N ILE A 8 -15.72 -1.84 -21.28
CA ILE A 8 -14.61 -1.16 -20.59
C ILE A 8 -14.48 -1.75 -19.19
N PRO A 9 -13.52 -2.66 -18.94
CA PRO A 9 -13.27 -3.22 -17.62
C PRO A 9 -12.69 -2.16 -16.67
N PHE A 10 -12.83 -2.36 -15.36
CA PHE A 10 -12.40 -1.36 -14.36
C PHE A 10 -10.86 -1.21 -14.30
N SER A 11 -10.13 -2.29 -14.10
CA SER A 11 -8.65 -2.25 -13.94
C SER A 11 -8.01 -3.61 -14.28
N PRO A 12 -8.02 -4.04 -15.55
CA PRO A 12 -7.33 -5.25 -15.97
C PRO A 12 -5.81 -5.04 -15.92
N PRO A 13 -5.03 -6.08 -15.57
CA PRO A 13 -3.57 -6.00 -15.58
C PRO A 13 -3.04 -5.77 -17.01
N ASP A 14 -1.99 -4.97 -17.12
CA ASP A 14 -1.26 -4.74 -18.39
C ASP A 14 -0.09 -5.72 -18.48
N MET A 15 -0.32 -6.81 -19.20
CA MET A 15 0.66 -7.87 -19.44
C MET A 15 0.98 -7.96 -20.92
N THR A 16 2.24 -8.29 -21.24
CA THR A 16 2.75 -8.49 -22.60
C THR A 16 3.40 -9.87 -22.74
N GLU A 17 3.83 -10.19 -23.96
CA GLU A 17 4.59 -11.42 -24.21
C GLU A 17 5.93 -11.45 -23.44
N LYS A 18 6.49 -10.29 -23.07
CA LYS A 18 7.73 -10.25 -22.29
C LYS A 18 7.54 -10.84 -20.88
N GLU A 19 6.45 -10.47 -20.19
CA GLU A 19 6.12 -11.07 -18.88
C GLU A 19 5.89 -12.59 -19.01
N ALA A 20 5.19 -13.03 -20.04
CA ALA A 20 4.96 -14.46 -20.29
C ALA A 20 6.27 -15.21 -20.53
N GLN A 21 7.19 -14.63 -21.31
CA GLN A 21 8.50 -15.22 -21.59
C GLN A 21 9.38 -15.32 -20.33
N GLU A 22 9.45 -14.25 -19.50
CA GLU A 22 10.26 -14.27 -18.26
C GLU A 22 9.73 -15.29 -17.25
N VAL A 23 8.40 -15.42 -17.13
CA VAL A 23 7.77 -16.49 -16.31
C VAL A 23 8.12 -17.88 -16.85
N ARG A 24 8.05 -18.07 -18.17
CA ARG A 24 8.47 -19.31 -18.82
C ARG A 24 9.91 -19.66 -18.49
N GLU A 25 10.81 -18.69 -18.55
CA GLU A 25 12.23 -18.87 -18.21
C GLU A 25 12.43 -19.20 -16.72
N ALA A 26 11.67 -18.56 -15.83
CA ALA A 26 11.67 -18.90 -14.42
C ALA A 26 11.29 -20.38 -14.19
N ILE A 27 10.21 -20.84 -14.83
CA ILE A 27 9.75 -22.24 -14.73
C ILE A 27 10.80 -23.21 -15.27
N LEU A 28 11.36 -22.94 -16.44
CA LEU A 28 12.34 -23.83 -17.10
C LEU A 28 13.69 -23.84 -16.41
N SER A 29 14.03 -22.79 -15.65
CA SER A 29 15.25 -22.77 -14.82
C SER A 29 15.23 -23.79 -13.69
N GLY A 30 14.06 -24.32 -13.33
CA GLY A 30 13.84 -25.18 -12.17
C GLY A 30 13.80 -24.42 -10.84
N TRP A 31 14.03 -23.11 -10.85
CA TRP A 31 13.98 -22.26 -9.65
C TRP A 31 12.67 -21.48 -9.61
N ILE A 32 11.66 -22.00 -8.89
CA ILE A 32 10.30 -21.47 -8.86
C ILE A 32 9.84 -20.90 -7.53
N THR A 33 10.56 -21.17 -6.43
CA THR A 33 10.37 -20.53 -5.10
C THR A 33 11.22 -19.27 -4.99
N THR A 34 11.33 -18.68 -3.79
CA THR A 34 12.21 -17.51 -3.56
C THR A 34 13.65 -17.82 -4.01
N GLY A 35 14.17 -17.02 -4.91
CA GLY A 35 15.46 -17.27 -5.52
C GLY A 35 16.10 -16.02 -6.15
N PRO A 36 16.92 -16.20 -7.20
CA PRO A 36 17.67 -15.10 -7.80
C PRO A 36 16.80 -13.97 -8.36
N ARG A 37 15.62 -14.29 -8.92
CA ARG A 37 14.70 -13.27 -9.46
C ARG A 37 14.10 -12.41 -8.36
N THR A 38 13.67 -13.03 -7.27
CA THR A 38 13.17 -12.29 -6.10
C THR A 38 14.26 -11.36 -5.55
N LYS A 39 15.50 -11.84 -5.39
CA LYS A 39 16.61 -11.01 -4.92
C LYS A 39 16.92 -9.84 -5.85
N LYS A 40 16.88 -10.07 -7.18
CA LYS A 40 17.07 -9.01 -8.17
C LYS A 40 15.94 -7.98 -8.09
N LEU A 41 14.69 -8.41 -7.93
CA LEU A 41 13.55 -7.51 -7.80
C LEU A 41 13.63 -6.66 -6.51
N GLU A 42 14.05 -7.26 -5.37
CA GLU A 42 14.28 -6.53 -4.12
C GLU A 42 15.28 -5.37 -4.32
N VAL A 43 16.38 -5.62 -5.02
CA VAL A 43 17.38 -4.58 -5.35
C VAL A 43 16.77 -3.49 -6.23
N GLN A 44 16.08 -3.85 -7.31
CA GLN A 44 15.45 -2.88 -8.21
C GLN A 44 14.39 -2.02 -7.51
N ILE A 45 13.60 -2.60 -6.61
CA ILE A 45 12.61 -1.87 -5.82
C ILE A 45 13.31 -0.89 -4.88
N SER A 46 14.34 -1.33 -4.12
CA SER A 46 15.04 -0.43 -3.21
C SER A 46 15.71 0.73 -3.92
N GLU A 47 16.35 0.49 -5.09
CA GLU A 47 16.92 1.53 -5.94
C GLU A 47 15.83 2.50 -6.45
N TYR A 48 14.70 1.98 -6.90
CA TYR A 48 13.60 2.77 -7.46
C TYR A 48 12.95 3.71 -6.44
N VAL A 49 12.79 3.26 -5.20
CA VAL A 49 12.18 4.07 -4.13
C VAL A 49 13.21 4.73 -3.19
N HIS A 50 14.50 4.69 -3.56
CA HIS A 50 15.62 5.32 -2.85
C HIS A 50 15.78 4.86 -1.40
N THR A 51 15.61 3.56 -1.15
CA THR A 51 15.83 2.96 0.17
C THR A 51 17.02 2.01 0.14
N GLU A 52 17.63 1.74 1.31
CA GLU A 52 18.79 0.84 1.40
C GLU A 52 18.42 -0.62 1.11
N LYS A 53 17.23 -1.04 1.52
CA LYS A 53 16.74 -2.40 1.39
C LYS A 53 15.26 -2.45 1.04
N ALA A 54 14.89 -3.53 0.37
CA ALA A 54 13.51 -3.95 0.18
C ALA A 54 13.39 -5.46 0.42
N VAL A 55 12.22 -5.91 0.87
CA VAL A 55 11.89 -7.33 0.99
C VAL A 55 10.60 -7.58 0.22
N CYS A 56 10.65 -8.52 -0.73
CA CYS A 56 9.48 -8.95 -1.49
C CYS A 56 8.69 -10.03 -0.74
N LEU A 57 7.39 -9.80 -0.59
CA LEU A 57 6.44 -10.67 0.10
C LEU A 57 5.28 -11.04 -0.84
N ASN A 58 4.40 -11.93 -0.37
CA ASN A 58 3.26 -12.37 -1.18
C ASN A 58 2.10 -11.35 -1.23
N SER A 59 2.13 -10.29 -0.43
CA SER A 59 1.11 -9.23 -0.42
C SER A 59 1.55 -8.00 0.37
N ALA A 60 0.89 -6.85 0.15
CA ALA A 60 1.01 -5.68 1.02
C ALA A 60 0.50 -5.95 2.44
N THR A 61 -0.52 -6.79 2.58
CA THR A 61 -1.04 -7.20 3.91
C THR A 61 0.07 -7.87 4.72
N ALA A 62 0.84 -8.78 4.10
CA ALA A 62 1.99 -9.40 4.75
C ALA A 62 3.08 -8.38 5.10
N ALA A 63 3.29 -7.35 4.26
CA ALA A 63 4.26 -6.29 4.53
C ALA A 63 3.83 -5.41 5.72
N LEU A 64 2.56 -5.00 5.78
CA LEU A 64 2.00 -4.24 6.91
C LEU A 64 2.08 -5.03 8.22
N GLU A 65 1.68 -6.30 8.20
CA GLU A 65 1.75 -7.19 9.36
C GLU A 65 3.19 -7.44 9.81
N MET A 66 4.12 -7.57 8.86
CA MET A 66 5.55 -7.74 9.12
C MET A 66 6.11 -6.60 9.98
N VAL A 67 5.72 -5.33 9.72
CA VAL A 67 6.15 -4.18 10.53
C VAL A 67 5.70 -4.34 11.98
N LEU A 68 4.47 -4.77 12.23
CA LEU A 68 3.96 -4.94 13.59
C LEU A 68 4.71 -6.05 14.34
N HIS A 69 5.11 -7.12 13.65
CA HIS A 69 5.98 -8.16 14.21
C HIS A 69 7.41 -7.68 14.44
N LEU A 70 8.01 -6.90 13.52
CA LEU A 70 9.33 -6.30 13.69
C LEU A 70 9.37 -5.39 14.94
N LEU A 71 8.28 -4.72 15.24
CA LEU A 71 8.13 -3.87 16.41
C LEU A 71 7.76 -4.65 17.69
N ASP A 72 7.50 -5.96 17.59
CA ASP A 72 7.13 -6.83 18.71
C ASP A 72 5.98 -6.25 19.54
N LEU A 73 4.88 -5.86 18.87
CA LEU A 73 3.73 -5.24 19.52
C LEU A 73 3.04 -6.19 20.49
N LYS A 74 2.52 -5.63 21.58
CA LYS A 74 1.84 -6.34 22.67
C LYS A 74 0.31 -6.12 22.59
N PRO A 75 -0.50 -6.95 23.25
CA PRO A 75 -1.97 -6.81 23.20
C PRO A 75 -2.51 -5.45 23.66
N GLU A 76 -1.81 -4.76 24.55
CA GLU A 76 -2.15 -3.42 25.03
C GLU A 76 -1.74 -2.29 24.09
N ASP A 77 -0.85 -2.57 23.13
CA ASP A 77 -0.37 -1.57 22.18
C ASP A 77 -1.45 -1.18 21.16
N GLU A 78 -1.45 0.07 20.78
CA GLU A 78 -2.41 0.65 19.86
C GLU A 78 -1.78 0.97 18.50
N VAL A 79 -2.53 0.64 17.45
CA VAL A 79 -2.23 1.01 16.06
C VAL A 79 -3.33 1.92 15.55
N ILE A 80 -2.98 3.15 15.13
CA ILE A 80 -3.93 4.13 14.61
C ILE A 80 -3.97 4.03 13.09
N VAL A 81 -5.19 3.92 12.53
CA VAL A 81 -5.44 3.84 11.09
C VAL A 81 -6.59 4.77 10.69
N PRO A 82 -6.71 5.22 9.42
CA PRO A 82 -7.89 5.96 8.97
C PRO A 82 -9.11 5.05 8.87
N ALA A 83 -10.31 5.59 9.11
CA ALA A 83 -11.58 4.88 8.95
C ALA A 83 -11.94 4.67 7.46
N TYR A 84 -11.39 5.52 6.57
CA TYR A 84 -11.60 5.49 5.12
C TYR A 84 -10.40 4.86 4.43
N THR A 85 -10.36 3.54 4.42
CA THR A 85 -9.29 2.73 3.82
C THR A 85 -9.79 1.33 3.47
N TYR A 86 -8.92 0.54 2.84
CA TYR A 86 -9.14 -0.90 2.66
C TYR A 86 -8.86 -1.69 3.95
N THR A 87 -9.49 -2.83 4.08
CA THR A 87 -9.43 -3.65 5.31
C THR A 87 -8.00 -4.07 5.69
N ALA A 88 -7.08 -4.26 4.73
CA ALA A 88 -5.72 -4.71 5.01
C ALA A 88 -5.00 -3.80 6.02
N THR A 89 -5.14 -2.47 5.90
CA THR A 89 -4.53 -1.48 6.79
C THR A 89 -4.92 -1.72 8.26
N ALA A 90 -6.17 -2.14 8.52
CA ALA A 90 -6.72 -2.31 9.86
C ALA A 90 -6.67 -3.77 10.36
N SER A 91 -6.90 -4.74 9.47
CA SER A 91 -7.00 -6.16 9.86
C SER A 91 -5.70 -6.73 10.43
N VAL A 92 -4.55 -6.25 9.95
CA VAL A 92 -3.23 -6.68 10.45
C VAL A 92 -3.06 -6.41 11.96
N THR A 93 -3.71 -5.36 12.48
CA THR A 93 -3.73 -5.08 13.93
C THR A 93 -4.41 -6.21 14.69
N GLN A 94 -5.51 -6.75 14.16
CA GLN A 94 -6.23 -7.88 14.76
C GLN A 94 -5.43 -9.18 14.61
N HIS A 95 -4.70 -9.38 13.50
CA HIS A 95 -3.87 -10.57 13.30
C HIS A 95 -2.77 -10.68 14.37
N VAL A 96 -2.15 -9.57 14.74
CA VAL A 96 -1.10 -9.56 15.79
C VAL A 96 -1.64 -9.40 17.19
N GLY A 97 -2.96 -9.23 17.36
CA GLY A 97 -3.64 -9.18 18.66
C GLY A 97 -3.53 -7.84 19.39
N CYS A 98 -3.19 -6.74 18.69
CA CYS A 98 -3.12 -5.39 19.25
C CYS A 98 -4.49 -4.69 19.20
N LYS A 99 -4.55 -3.50 19.81
CA LYS A 99 -5.74 -2.64 19.75
C LYS A 99 -5.76 -1.81 18.48
N LEU A 100 -6.86 -1.89 17.75
CA LEU A 100 -7.15 -1.04 16.60
C LEU A 100 -7.81 0.27 17.07
N VAL A 101 -7.23 1.39 16.66
CA VAL A 101 -7.78 2.73 16.85
C VAL A 101 -8.03 3.33 15.47
N MET A 102 -9.28 3.76 15.20
CA MET A 102 -9.61 4.43 13.94
C MET A 102 -9.75 5.93 14.15
N VAL A 103 -9.27 6.71 13.19
CA VAL A 103 -9.51 8.16 13.11
C VAL A 103 -10.30 8.49 11.86
N ASP A 104 -11.10 9.55 11.93
CA ASP A 104 -11.89 10.04 10.79
C ASP A 104 -10.98 10.60 9.70
N SER A 105 -11.53 10.86 8.54
CA SER A 105 -10.87 11.57 7.45
C SER A 105 -11.04 13.08 7.59
N GLN A 106 -10.23 13.84 6.87
CA GLN A 106 -10.51 15.26 6.64
C GLN A 106 -11.81 15.42 5.86
N LYS A 107 -12.48 16.58 6.02
CA LYS A 107 -13.82 16.76 5.48
C LYS A 107 -13.94 16.55 3.97
N ASP A 108 -12.99 17.06 3.19
CA ASP A 108 -13.02 17.00 1.71
C ASP A 108 -11.73 16.41 1.12
N ASN A 109 -10.95 15.70 1.96
CA ASN A 109 -9.74 15.02 1.57
C ASN A 109 -9.74 13.58 2.10
N VAL A 110 -9.21 12.65 1.32
CA VAL A 110 -9.14 11.22 1.64
C VAL A 110 -8.11 10.88 2.74
N GLU A 111 -7.27 11.83 3.13
CA GLU A 111 -6.29 11.66 4.20
C GLU A 111 -6.97 11.60 5.57
N MET A 112 -6.29 11.02 6.57
CA MET A 112 -6.76 11.04 7.96
C MET A 112 -6.84 12.46 8.50
N ASP A 113 -7.77 12.70 9.42
CA ASP A 113 -7.88 13.97 10.14
C ASP A 113 -6.73 14.09 11.14
N TYR A 114 -5.84 15.04 10.92
CA TYR A 114 -4.63 15.22 11.74
C TYR A 114 -4.90 15.73 13.15
N ASP A 115 -5.97 16.49 13.37
CA ASP A 115 -6.36 16.93 14.71
C ASP A 115 -6.93 15.75 15.50
N LYS A 116 -7.78 14.93 14.85
CA LYS A 116 -8.26 13.65 15.43
C LYS A 116 -7.13 12.66 15.68
N LEU A 117 -6.15 12.61 14.79
CA LEU A 117 -4.93 11.83 15.02
C LEU A 117 -4.22 12.27 16.30
N ALA A 118 -3.99 13.59 16.46
CA ALA A 118 -3.33 14.13 17.64
C ALA A 118 -4.10 13.85 18.96
N GLU A 119 -5.45 13.87 18.90
CA GLU A 119 -6.33 13.54 20.03
C GLU A 119 -6.29 12.03 20.36
N ALA A 120 -6.18 11.16 19.36
CA ALA A 120 -6.22 9.70 19.52
C ALA A 120 -4.93 9.09 20.09
N ILE A 121 -3.81 9.82 20.07
CA ILE A 121 -2.52 9.31 20.57
C ILE A 121 -2.54 9.19 22.10
N THR A 122 -2.20 8.00 22.59
CA THR A 122 -2.05 7.67 24.01
C THR A 122 -0.64 7.15 24.32
N GLU A 123 -0.37 6.80 25.57
CA GLU A 123 0.89 6.14 25.98
C GLU A 123 1.02 4.70 25.42
N HIS A 124 -0.08 4.10 24.95
CA HIS A 124 -0.11 2.78 24.33
C HIS A 124 0.11 2.84 22.82
N THR A 125 0.01 4.01 22.18
CA THR A 125 0.17 4.15 20.74
C THR A 125 1.62 3.84 20.32
N LYS A 126 1.80 2.84 19.45
CA LYS A 126 3.10 2.42 18.93
C LYS A 126 3.25 2.71 17.45
N VAL A 127 2.17 2.62 16.68
CA VAL A 127 2.19 2.76 15.23
C VAL A 127 1.05 3.65 14.76
N ILE A 128 1.35 4.51 13.81
CA ILE A 128 0.37 5.20 12.97
C ILE A 128 0.55 4.69 11.56
N CYS A 129 -0.56 4.31 10.92
CA CYS A 129 -0.55 3.80 9.55
C CYS A 129 -1.33 4.75 8.61
N PRO A 130 -0.71 5.82 8.09
CA PRO A 130 -1.30 6.63 7.03
C PRO A 130 -1.44 5.83 5.75
N VAL A 131 -2.40 6.22 4.90
CA VAL A 131 -2.68 5.53 3.64
C VAL A 131 -2.53 6.50 2.48
N ASP A 132 -1.75 6.13 1.48
CA ASP A 132 -1.56 6.88 0.23
C ASP A 132 -2.71 6.58 -0.76
N LEU A 133 -3.93 6.94 -0.37
CA LEU A 133 -5.15 6.56 -1.08
C LEU A 133 -5.20 7.17 -2.49
N GLY A 134 -5.60 6.36 -3.48
CA GLY A 134 -5.65 6.77 -4.89
C GLY A 134 -4.29 6.96 -5.55
N GLY A 135 -3.21 6.77 -4.79
CA GLY A 135 -1.82 6.98 -5.22
C GLY A 135 -1.26 8.35 -4.85
N ILE A 136 -2.00 9.14 -4.05
CA ILE A 136 -1.54 10.43 -3.53
C ILE A 136 -0.79 10.18 -2.23
N VAL A 137 0.43 10.69 -2.12
CA VAL A 137 1.25 10.62 -0.92
C VAL A 137 0.62 11.48 0.17
N ALA A 138 0.33 10.89 1.34
CA ALA A 138 -0.22 11.60 2.48
C ALA A 138 0.73 12.68 3.01
N ASN A 139 0.21 13.62 3.81
CA ASN A 139 1.05 14.66 4.41
C ASN A 139 1.86 14.12 5.60
N TYR A 140 2.92 13.37 5.29
CA TYR A 140 3.80 12.77 6.31
C TYR A 140 4.49 13.81 7.18
N GLU A 141 4.80 15.01 6.67
CA GLU A 141 5.38 16.07 7.49
C GLU A 141 4.48 16.38 8.69
N ARG A 142 3.17 16.52 8.42
CA ARG A 142 2.20 16.78 9.49
C ARG A 142 2.09 15.61 10.47
N VAL A 143 2.16 14.36 9.98
CA VAL A 143 2.18 13.18 10.85
C VAL A 143 3.43 13.16 11.73
N PHE A 144 4.61 13.42 11.15
CA PHE A 144 5.87 13.50 11.92
C PHE A 144 5.86 14.63 12.96
N GLU A 145 5.34 15.81 12.62
CA GLU A 145 5.18 16.90 13.58
C GLU A 145 4.33 16.50 14.80
N ILE A 146 3.19 15.84 14.55
CA ILE A 146 2.29 15.35 15.63
C ILE A 146 3.01 14.30 16.48
N VAL A 147 3.68 13.36 15.86
CA VAL A 147 4.42 12.29 16.55
C VAL A 147 5.54 12.89 17.42
N GLU A 148 6.29 13.88 16.94
CA GLU A 148 7.33 14.53 17.72
C GLU A 148 6.75 15.34 18.88
N GLN A 149 5.63 16.05 18.69
CA GLN A 149 4.92 16.75 19.77
C GLN A 149 4.40 15.81 20.87
N LYS A 150 4.05 14.57 20.52
CA LYS A 150 3.52 13.55 21.43
C LYS A 150 4.58 12.56 21.94
N LYS A 151 5.84 12.75 21.57
CA LYS A 151 6.95 11.83 21.87
C LYS A 151 7.09 11.52 23.38
N TYR A 152 6.72 12.45 24.24
CA TYR A 152 6.76 12.27 25.70
C TYR A 152 5.82 11.16 26.21
N LEU A 153 4.82 10.76 25.42
CA LEU A 153 3.91 9.64 25.74
C LEU A 153 4.50 8.27 25.37
N PHE A 154 5.46 8.25 24.44
CA PHE A 154 5.96 7.02 23.88
C PHE A 154 6.81 6.21 24.86
N LYS A 155 6.48 4.95 25.03
CA LYS A 155 7.21 3.97 25.83
C LYS A 155 7.64 2.81 24.94
N PRO A 156 8.94 2.60 24.67
CA PRO A 156 9.41 1.53 23.81
C PRO A 156 9.25 0.15 24.48
N ASN A 157 8.93 -0.86 23.67
CA ASN A 157 8.85 -2.27 24.13
C ASN A 157 10.15 -3.04 23.86
N ASN A 158 10.99 -2.56 22.94
CA ASN A 158 12.24 -3.24 22.56
C ASN A 158 13.29 -2.24 22.07
N ALA A 159 14.48 -2.74 21.77
CA ALA A 159 15.62 -1.92 21.34
C ALA A 159 15.37 -1.18 20.01
N LEU A 160 14.62 -1.73 19.06
CA LEU A 160 14.28 -1.05 17.82
C LEU A 160 13.37 0.15 18.09
N GLN A 161 12.29 -0.05 18.86
CA GLN A 161 11.39 1.03 19.26
C GLN A 161 12.14 2.11 20.06
N ALA A 162 13.06 1.69 20.97
CA ALA A 162 13.89 2.62 21.74
C ALA A 162 14.84 3.43 20.83
N LYS A 163 15.40 2.80 19.80
CA LYS A 163 16.29 3.46 18.83
C LYS A 163 15.53 4.45 17.95
N ILE A 164 14.30 4.13 17.53
CA ILE A 164 13.40 5.07 16.82
C ILE A 164 12.99 6.21 17.76
N GLY A 165 12.72 5.91 19.03
CA GLY A 165 12.50 6.87 20.11
C GLY A 165 11.18 7.65 20.04
N ARG A 166 10.22 7.25 19.20
CA ARG A 166 8.89 7.83 19.01
C ARG A 166 7.92 6.81 18.39
N ILE A 167 6.65 7.18 18.28
CA ILE A 167 5.66 6.41 17.55
C ILE A 167 6.14 6.19 16.10
N VAL A 168 6.01 4.97 15.62
CA VAL A 168 6.48 4.54 14.29
C VAL A 168 5.43 4.89 13.23
N ILE A 169 5.88 5.40 12.08
CA ILE A 169 5.03 5.67 10.92
C ILE A 169 5.21 4.53 9.92
N SER A 170 4.17 3.68 9.81
CA SER A 170 4.10 2.56 8.88
C SER A 170 3.12 2.88 7.76
N ALA A 171 3.62 3.40 6.65
CA ALA A 171 2.80 3.83 5.52
C ALA A 171 2.18 2.65 4.76
N ASP A 172 0.87 2.71 4.52
CA ASP A 172 0.21 1.86 3.52
C ASP A 172 0.33 2.52 2.15
N CYS A 173 1.36 2.12 1.43
CA CYS A 173 1.71 2.58 0.10
C CYS A 173 1.13 1.67 -1.01
N ALA A 174 0.05 0.91 -0.72
CA ALA A 174 -0.53 -0.03 -1.67
C ALA A 174 -0.97 0.62 -3.00
N HIS A 175 -1.16 1.93 -3.04
CA HIS A 175 -1.54 2.68 -4.23
C HIS A 175 -0.42 3.61 -4.76
N SER A 176 0.67 3.83 -4.03
CA SER A 176 1.60 4.93 -4.30
C SER A 176 2.96 4.52 -4.87
N PHE A 177 3.15 3.26 -5.29
CA PHE A 177 4.39 2.88 -5.96
C PHE A 177 4.62 3.79 -7.19
N GLY A 178 5.73 4.53 -7.20
CA GLY A 178 6.05 5.54 -8.21
C GLY A 178 5.53 6.95 -7.96
N ALA A 179 4.76 7.18 -6.91
CA ALA A 179 4.38 8.52 -6.47
C ALA A 179 5.56 9.24 -5.78
N ASN A 180 5.52 10.56 -5.81
CA ASN A 180 6.51 11.38 -5.11
C ASN A 180 5.89 12.64 -4.52
N GLN A 181 6.54 13.17 -3.48
CA GLN A 181 6.18 14.43 -2.83
C GLN A 181 7.45 15.17 -2.41
N LYS A 182 7.57 16.47 -2.74
CA LYS A 182 8.72 17.32 -2.42
C LYS A 182 10.07 16.69 -2.83
N GLY A 183 10.09 16.03 -3.98
CA GLY A 183 11.28 15.38 -4.52
C GLY A 183 11.65 14.03 -3.89
N LYS A 184 10.85 13.51 -2.96
CA LYS A 184 11.02 12.21 -2.33
C LYS A 184 10.02 11.21 -2.87
N MET A 185 10.47 9.98 -3.12
CA MET A 185 9.61 8.88 -3.54
C MET A 185 8.76 8.36 -2.38
N ALA A 186 7.52 7.94 -2.66
CA ALA A 186 6.81 7.06 -1.72
C ALA A 186 7.70 5.83 -1.45
N GLY A 187 7.87 5.48 -0.19
CA GLY A 187 8.81 4.43 0.22
C GLY A 187 10.04 4.96 0.97
N GLU A 188 10.48 6.20 0.69
CA GLU A 188 11.59 6.81 1.44
C GLU A 188 11.14 7.86 2.48
N ILE A 189 9.84 8.17 2.55
CA ILE A 189 9.33 9.25 3.42
C ILE A 189 9.02 8.74 4.82
N ALA A 190 8.29 7.63 4.94
CA ALA A 190 7.91 7.03 6.22
C ALA A 190 9.03 6.14 6.80
N ASP A 191 8.89 5.74 8.08
CA ASP A 191 9.81 4.78 8.70
C ASP A 191 9.78 3.43 7.98
N PHE A 192 8.56 2.95 7.69
CA PHE A 192 8.29 1.74 6.90
C PHE A 192 7.23 2.03 5.85
N SER A 193 7.34 1.39 4.68
CA SER A 193 6.39 1.54 3.58
C SER A 193 6.04 0.19 2.97
N SER A 194 4.74 -0.10 2.90
CA SER A 194 4.20 -1.37 2.42
C SER A 194 3.52 -1.20 1.07
N PHE A 195 4.07 -1.81 0.02
CA PHE A 195 3.57 -1.74 -1.36
C PHE A 195 2.77 -2.98 -1.74
N SER A 196 1.74 -2.80 -2.56
CA SER A 196 0.95 -3.87 -3.15
C SER A 196 1.28 -4.04 -4.63
N PHE A 197 1.46 -5.30 -5.01
CA PHE A 197 1.66 -5.72 -6.39
C PHE A 197 0.56 -6.69 -6.85
N HIS A 198 -0.63 -6.58 -6.24
CA HIS A 198 -1.83 -7.31 -6.65
C HIS A 198 -2.20 -6.97 -8.11
N ALA A 199 -2.92 -7.87 -8.78
CA ALA A 199 -3.24 -7.80 -10.22
C ALA A 199 -3.89 -6.49 -10.69
N VAL A 200 -4.62 -5.77 -9.81
CA VAL A 200 -5.27 -4.49 -10.16
C VAL A 200 -4.38 -3.28 -9.96
N LYS A 201 -3.17 -3.45 -9.41
CA LYS A 201 -2.24 -2.33 -9.15
C LYS A 201 -1.51 -1.89 -10.42
N ASN A 202 -0.95 -0.68 -10.40
CA ASN A 202 -0.19 -0.12 -11.52
C ASN A 202 1.02 -0.98 -11.88
N PHE A 203 1.71 -1.46 -10.86
CA PHE A 203 2.80 -2.43 -10.93
C PHE A 203 2.28 -3.74 -10.34
N THR A 204 2.45 -4.85 -11.05
CA THR A 204 1.88 -6.10 -10.56
C THR A 204 2.81 -7.31 -10.74
N THR A 205 2.70 -8.23 -9.78
CA THR A 205 3.30 -9.57 -9.81
C THR A 205 2.22 -10.67 -9.75
N ALA A 206 0.99 -10.36 -10.20
CA ALA A 206 -0.26 -11.08 -10.02
C ALA A 206 -0.75 -11.01 -8.57
N GLU A 207 -0.10 -11.65 -7.65
CA GLU A 207 -0.11 -11.43 -6.22
C GLU A 207 1.29 -11.00 -5.78
N GLY A 208 1.40 -10.14 -4.77
CA GLY A 208 2.68 -9.70 -4.26
C GLY A 208 2.62 -8.40 -3.49
N GLY A 209 3.73 -8.08 -2.88
CA GLY A 209 3.99 -6.83 -2.20
C GLY A 209 5.46 -6.68 -1.85
N ALA A 210 5.82 -5.53 -1.34
CA ALA A 210 7.15 -5.28 -0.80
C ALA A 210 7.08 -4.42 0.45
N LEU A 211 8.01 -4.66 1.36
CA LEU A 211 8.32 -3.80 2.49
C LEU A 211 9.63 -3.08 2.23
N THR A 212 9.63 -1.76 2.40
CA THR A 212 10.84 -0.92 2.44
C THR A 212 10.88 -0.13 3.75
N TRP A 213 12.04 0.38 4.11
CA TRP A 213 12.19 1.23 5.30
C TRP A 213 13.26 2.28 5.09
N ASN A 214 13.10 3.40 5.78
CA ASN A 214 14.04 4.52 5.77
C ASN A 214 14.27 5.00 7.20
N LEU A 215 15.21 4.36 7.90
CA LEU A 215 15.57 4.69 9.27
C LEU A 215 16.92 5.41 9.29
N PRO A 216 17.02 6.61 9.90
CA PRO A 216 18.25 7.42 9.85
C PRO A 216 19.49 6.71 10.40
N PHE A 217 19.29 5.74 11.30
CA PHE A 217 20.31 4.93 11.92
C PHE A 217 20.53 3.55 11.25
N GLY A 218 19.92 3.31 10.09
CA GLY A 218 19.90 1.99 9.46
C GLY A 218 21.29 1.38 9.22
N ASN A 219 22.29 2.21 8.94
CA ASN A 219 23.68 1.80 8.73
C ASN A 219 24.53 1.80 10.01
N GLU A 220 23.97 2.14 11.17
CA GLU A 220 24.66 1.98 12.46
C GLU A 220 24.64 0.51 12.90
N SER A 221 25.70 0.08 13.59
CA SER A 221 25.78 -1.27 14.16
C SER A 221 24.75 -1.44 15.29
N VAL A 222 24.11 -2.60 15.31
CA VAL A 222 23.22 -2.98 16.41
C VAL A 222 24.05 -3.24 17.66
N PRO A 223 23.72 -2.62 18.82
CA PRO A 223 24.42 -2.90 20.07
C PRO A 223 24.34 -4.38 20.45
N THR A 224 25.43 -4.95 20.94
CA THR A 224 25.51 -6.38 21.31
C THR A 224 24.61 -6.74 22.49
N ASP A 225 24.32 -5.78 23.35
CA ASP A 225 23.42 -5.86 24.51
C ASP A 225 21.96 -5.47 24.19
N ALA A 226 21.67 -5.08 22.95
CA ALA A 226 20.31 -4.71 22.55
C ALA A 226 19.34 -5.86 22.81
N ASP A 227 18.31 -5.62 23.60
CA ASP A 227 17.21 -6.57 23.80
C ASP A 227 16.25 -6.48 22.63
N TYR A 228 16.48 -7.34 21.65
CA TYR A 228 15.67 -7.42 20.45
C TYR A 228 15.38 -8.89 20.12
N MET A 229 14.16 -9.34 20.30
CA MET A 229 13.71 -10.73 20.08
C MET A 229 14.69 -11.78 20.58
N LEU A 230 14.52 -12.25 21.80
CA LEU A 230 15.37 -13.16 22.57
C LEU A 230 15.88 -14.40 21.81
N THR A 231 15.14 -14.88 20.81
CA THR A 231 15.46 -16.10 20.03
C THR A 231 16.32 -15.87 18.81
N VAL A 232 16.48 -14.63 18.35
CA VAL A 232 17.26 -14.33 17.12
C VAL A 232 18.73 -14.14 17.46
N PRO A 233 19.64 -15.01 16.99
CA PRO A 233 21.07 -14.86 17.23
C PRO A 233 21.59 -13.53 16.67
N LYS A 234 22.30 -12.77 17.49
CA LYS A 234 22.98 -11.53 17.08
C LYS A 234 24.22 -11.87 16.28
N LYS A 235 24.54 -11.02 15.29
CA LYS A 235 25.79 -11.12 14.54
C LYS A 235 26.66 -9.91 14.89
N GLU A 236 27.95 -10.15 15.13
CA GLU A 236 28.92 -9.11 15.41
C GLU A 236 29.03 -8.14 14.22
N GLY A 237 28.93 -6.84 14.48
CA GLY A 237 29.02 -5.78 13.46
C GLY A 237 27.80 -5.64 12.54
N GLU A 238 26.72 -6.42 12.76
CA GLU A 238 25.49 -6.32 11.96
C GLU A 238 24.84 -4.94 12.12
N THR A 239 24.49 -4.28 11.01
CA THR A 239 23.76 -3.03 11.00
C THR A 239 22.26 -3.23 11.21
N TRP A 240 21.53 -2.15 11.58
CA TRP A 240 20.07 -2.22 11.70
C TRP A 240 19.40 -2.62 10.38
N ASN A 241 19.89 -2.13 9.24
CA ASN A 241 19.38 -2.52 7.92
C ASN A 241 19.56 -4.01 7.63
N GLU A 242 20.72 -4.57 7.98
CA GLU A 242 20.99 -6.00 7.81
C GLU A 242 20.17 -6.87 8.76
N LEU A 243 20.02 -6.44 10.01
CA LEU A 243 19.16 -7.13 10.99
C LEU A 243 17.69 -7.14 10.53
N LEU A 244 17.13 -5.99 10.16
CA LEU A 244 15.73 -5.90 9.69
C LEU A 244 15.50 -6.75 8.45
N TYR A 245 16.42 -6.70 7.47
CA TYR A 245 16.33 -7.55 6.28
C TYR A 245 16.32 -9.04 6.65
N ARG A 246 17.25 -9.46 7.52
CA ARG A 246 17.34 -10.84 7.99
C ARG A 246 16.11 -11.29 8.77
N LEU A 247 15.55 -10.42 9.62
CA LEU A 247 14.30 -10.69 10.35
C LEU A 247 13.13 -10.89 9.41
N CYS A 248 12.98 -10.03 8.40
CA CYS A 248 11.94 -10.19 7.38
C CYS A 248 12.07 -11.52 6.63
N GLN A 249 13.31 -11.97 6.31
CA GLN A 249 13.53 -13.28 5.69
C GLN A 249 13.09 -14.41 6.64
N LEU A 250 13.44 -14.34 7.93
CA LEU A 250 13.02 -15.32 8.93
C LEU A 250 11.49 -15.36 9.08
N PHE A 251 10.86 -14.21 9.28
CA PHE A 251 9.40 -14.12 9.48
C PHE A 251 8.63 -14.61 8.25
N SER A 252 9.13 -14.35 7.06
CA SER A 252 8.45 -14.75 5.83
C SER A 252 8.64 -16.22 5.47
N LEU A 253 9.56 -16.94 6.12
CA LEU A 253 9.94 -18.32 5.80
C LEU A 253 10.01 -19.22 7.04
N HIS A 254 8.94 -19.29 7.83
CA HIS A 254 8.81 -20.18 8.99
C HIS A 254 9.89 -20.02 10.08
N GLY A 255 10.62 -18.92 10.11
CA GLY A 255 11.78 -18.75 11.01
C GLY A 255 12.99 -19.61 10.67
N GLN A 256 13.05 -20.14 9.46
CA GLN A 256 14.13 -21.01 9.01
C GLN A 256 15.41 -20.20 8.77
N ASN A 257 16.52 -20.58 9.43
CA ASN A 257 17.80 -19.86 9.36
C ASN A 257 18.59 -20.07 8.06
N LYS A 258 18.17 -20.99 7.19
CA LYS A 258 18.74 -21.23 5.87
C LYS A 258 17.61 -21.26 4.83
N ASP A 259 17.69 -20.37 3.86
CA ASP A 259 16.79 -20.39 2.69
C ASP A 259 17.19 -21.47 1.67
N ALA A 260 16.42 -21.59 0.59
CA ALA A 260 16.69 -22.59 -0.46
C ALA A 260 18.02 -22.32 -1.18
N LEU A 261 18.46 -21.05 -1.32
CA LEU A 261 19.77 -20.70 -1.92
C LEU A 261 20.93 -21.16 -1.06
N ALA A 262 20.82 -21.05 0.27
CA ALA A 262 21.85 -21.51 1.19
C ALA A 262 21.97 -23.04 1.29
N LYS A 263 20.93 -23.78 0.87
CA LYS A 263 20.88 -25.26 0.90
C LYS A 263 21.41 -25.96 -0.37
N THR A 264 22.03 -25.23 -1.29
CA THR A 264 22.49 -25.78 -2.58
C THR A 264 23.69 -26.74 -2.49
N LYS A 265 24.41 -26.77 -1.36
CA LYS A 265 25.51 -27.72 -1.16
C LYS A 265 24.98 -29.13 -0.87
N LEU A 266 25.48 -30.12 -1.57
CA LEU A 266 25.18 -31.53 -1.31
C LEU A 266 25.48 -31.87 0.15
N GLY A 267 24.52 -32.49 0.86
CA GLY A 267 24.61 -32.85 2.27
C GLY A 267 24.32 -31.71 3.27
N ALA A 268 24.01 -30.50 2.83
CA ALA A 268 23.65 -29.36 3.70
C ALA A 268 22.18 -29.40 4.16
N TRP A 269 21.75 -30.51 4.77
CA TRP A 269 20.35 -30.71 5.20
C TRP A 269 20.03 -29.99 6.52
N GLU A 270 21.02 -29.75 7.37
CA GLU A 270 20.83 -29.21 8.70
C GLU A 270 20.41 -27.73 8.66
N TYR A 271 19.31 -27.43 9.30
CA TYR A 271 18.79 -26.09 9.52
C TYR A 271 18.10 -26.03 10.87
N ASP A 272 17.86 -24.81 11.36
CA ASP A 272 17.14 -24.56 12.59
C ASP A 272 15.93 -23.65 12.34
N ILE A 273 14.90 -23.79 13.17
CA ILE A 273 13.74 -22.91 13.23
C ILE A 273 13.92 -22.00 14.46
N ILE A 274 14.28 -20.76 14.18
CA ILE A 274 14.54 -19.75 15.21
C ILE A 274 13.25 -19.29 15.90
N GLY A 275 12.11 -19.33 15.18
CA GLY A 275 10.81 -18.99 15.71
C GLY A 275 9.70 -19.51 14.80
N PRO A 276 8.48 -19.81 15.35
CA PRO A 276 7.36 -20.39 14.59
C PRO A 276 6.57 -19.30 13.86
N TRP A 277 7.20 -18.70 12.84
CA TRP A 277 6.63 -17.58 12.07
C TRP A 277 5.95 -18.02 10.77
N TYR A 278 5.58 -17.07 9.94
CA TYR A 278 4.71 -17.23 8.77
C TYR A 278 5.41 -17.83 7.53
N LYS A 279 4.60 -18.06 6.52
CA LYS A 279 5.05 -18.39 5.16
C LYS A 279 4.39 -17.39 4.22
N CYS A 280 5.08 -16.27 3.94
CA CYS A 280 4.58 -15.17 3.12
C CYS A 280 5.62 -14.58 2.15
N ASN A 281 6.65 -15.36 1.82
CA ASN A 281 7.69 -15.00 0.86
C ASN A 281 7.15 -14.89 -0.57
N MET A 282 7.73 -14.03 -1.39
CA MET A 282 7.50 -14.00 -2.83
C MET A 282 8.24 -15.17 -3.52
N THR A 283 7.66 -15.68 -4.61
CA THR A 283 8.28 -16.70 -5.47
C THR A 283 8.97 -16.06 -6.68
N ASP A 284 9.94 -16.77 -7.29
CA ASP A 284 10.60 -16.31 -8.52
C ASP A 284 9.65 -16.22 -9.71
N ILE A 285 8.55 -16.99 -9.72
CA ILE A 285 7.49 -16.86 -10.72
C ILE A 285 6.81 -15.48 -10.63
N MET A 286 6.48 -15.05 -9.41
CA MET A 286 5.92 -13.71 -9.16
C MET A 286 6.94 -12.62 -9.47
N ALA A 287 8.18 -12.82 -9.01
CA ALA A 287 9.26 -11.86 -9.26
C ALA A 287 9.60 -11.71 -10.75
N ALA A 288 9.46 -12.77 -11.56
CA ALA A 288 9.64 -12.71 -13.01
C ALA A 288 8.69 -11.68 -13.66
N LEU A 289 7.41 -11.67 -13.27
CA LEU A 289 6.47 -10.63 -13.70
C LEU A 289 6.97 -9.25 -13.29
N GLY A 290 7.36 -9.08 -12.02
CA GLY A 290 7.84 -7.82 -11.46
C GLY A 290 9.08 -7.25 -12.18
N LEU A 291 10.03 -8.10 -12.55
CA LEU A 291 11.23 -7.66 -13.26
C LEU A 291 10.89 -7.00 -14.61
N VAL A 292 9.99 -7.57 -15.38
CA VAL A 292 9.54 -6.99 -16.66
C VAL A 292 8.67 -5.76 -16.44
N GLN A 293 7.80 -5.79 -15.44
CA GLN A 293 7.00 -4.61 -15.07
C GLN A 293 7.91 -3.41 -14.69
N MET A 294 9.02 -3.62 -13.97
CA MET A 294 9.99 -2.56 -13.63
C MET A 294 10.57 -1.89 -14.88
N GLU A 295 10.93 -2.66 -15.91
CA GLU A 295 11.45 -2.12 -17.18
C GLU A 295 10.42 -1.21 -17.89
N ARG A 296 9.13 -1.51 -17.75
CA ARG A 296 8.03 -0.81 -18.42
C ARG A 296 7.38 0.27 -17.55
N TYR A 297 7.70 0.31 -16.25
CA TYR A 297 6.90 1.03 -15.26
C TYR A 297 6.80 2.53 -15.52
N LYS A 298 7.87 3.16 -15.99
CA LYS A 298 7.86 4.58 -16.39
C LYS A 298 6.79 4.87 -17.44
N GLY A 299 6.72 4.08 -18.50
CA GLY A 299 5.71 4.23 -19.56
C GLY A 299 4.28 3.96 -19.07
N ILE A 300 4.12 3.01 -18.12
CA ILE A 300 2.84 2.74 -17.47
C ILE A 300 2.35 3.99 -16.70
N LEU A 301 3.21 4.62 -15.90
CA LEU A 301 2.87 5.84 -15.17
C LEU A 301 2.58 7.03 -16.10
N GLU A 302 3.36 7.21 -17.17
CA GLU A 302 3.16 8.26 -18.18
C GLU A 302 1.78 8.12 -18.85
N ARG A 303 1.39 6.90 -19.25
CA ARG A 303 0.06 6.66 -19.83
C ARG A 303 -1.07 6.92 -18.85
N ARG A 304 -0.94 6.50 -17.58
CA ARG A 304 -1.94 6.77 -16.53
C ARG A 304 -2.09 8.26 -16.28
N TYR A 305 -1.00 9.00 -16.23
CA TYR A 305 -1.01 10.46 -16.12
C TYR A 305 -1.77 11.12 -17.28
N GLU A 306 -1.54 10.67 -18.52
CA GLU A 306 -2.25 11.17 -19.69
C GLU A 306 -3.76 10.95 -19.59
N ILE A 307 -4.18 9.76 -19.16
CA ILE A 307 -5.60 9.43 -18.98
C ILE A 307 -6.25 10.33 -17.92
N VAL A 308 -5.59 10.49 -16.75
CA VAL A 308 -6.06 11.37 -15.67
C VAL A 308 -6.22 12.81 -16.19
N ARG A 309 -5.24 13.35 -16.88
CA ARG A 309 -5.30 14.70 -17.46
C ARG A 309 -6.50 14.86 -18.41
N ARG A 310 -6.83 13.84 -19.22
CA ARG A 310 -7.98 13.88 -20.13
C ARG A 310 -9.31 13.79 -19.36
N TYR A 311 -9.36 13.02 -18.29
CA TYR A 311 -10.51 12.98 -17.40
C TYR A 311 -10.72 14.33 -16.72
N ASP A 312 -9.67 14.94 -16.14
CA ASP A 312 -9.74 16.27 -15.52
C ASP A 312 -10.30 17.31 -16.48
N GLU A 313 -9.80 17.34 -17.73
CA GLU A 313 -10.28 18.28 -18.75
C GLU A 313 -11.76 18.05 -19.11
N ALA A 314 -12.18 16.78 -19.20
CA ALA A 314 -13.57 16.46 -19.56
C ALA A 314 -14.57 16.75 -18.43
N LEU A 315 -14.14 16.69 -17.17
CA LEU A 315 -15.02 16.83 -16.00
C LEU A 315 -14.96 18.22 -15.36
N LYS A 316 -14.09 19.12 -15.79
CA LYS A 316 -13.82 20.42 -15.15
C LYS A 316 -15.05 21.33 -14.93
N ASP A 317 -16.04 21.23 -15.82
CA ASP A 317 -17.26 22.06 -15.79
C ASP A 317 -18.45 21.36 -15.11
N LEU A 318 -18.25 20.17 -14.53
CA LEU A 318 -19.27 19.42 -13.81
C LEU A 318 -19.25 19.74 -12.30
N PRO A 319 -20.38 19.59 -11.60
CA PRO A 319 -20.44 19.73 -10.14
C PRO A 319 -19.84 18.49 -9.43
N VAL A 320 -18.56 18.24 -9.65
CA VAL A 320 -17.82 17.11 -9.10
C VAL A 320 -16.53 17.58 -8.43
N ALA A 321 -16.01 16.78 -7.50
CA ALA A 321 -14.68 16.94 -6.95
C ALA A 321 -13.83 15.68 -7.29
N VAL A 322 -12.60 15.88 -7.69
CA VAL A 322 -11.64 14.83 -8.01
C VAL A 322 -10.38 14.98 -7.17
N LEU A 323 -9.58 13.92 -7.07
CA LEU A 323 -8.29 13.98 -6.38
C LEU A 323 -7.30 14.85 -7.17
N ASN A 324 -6.52 15.65 -6.45
CA ASN A 324 -5.42 16.40 -7.05
C ASN A 324 -4.20 15.50 -7.28
N HIS A 325 -4.11 14.89 -8.45
CA HIS A 325 -3.05 13.93 -8.78
C HIS A 325 -1.69 14.56 -9.05
N LYS A 326 -1.62 15.86 -9.35
CA LYS A 326 -0.36 16.55 -9.65
C LYS A 326 -0.42 18.02 -9.25
N GLY A 327 0.51 18.40 -8.39
CA GLY A 327 0.75 19.78 -7.96
C GLY A 327 2.16 20.25 -8.32
N SER A 328 2.57 21.38 -7.74
CA SER A 328 3.91 21.91 -7.90
C SER A 328 4.99 21.08 -7.19
N ASP A 329 4.59 20.36 -6.13
CA ASP A 329 5.48 19.64 -5.21
C ASP A 329 5.17 18.14 -5.09
N HIS A 330 4.15 17.64 -5.79
CA HIS A 330 3.78 16.23 -5.77
C HIS A 330 3.31 15.71 -7.12
N CYS A 331 3.50 14.43 -7.33
CA CYS A 331 2.91 13.65 -8.41
C CYS A 331 2.48 12.30 -7.87
N SER A 332 1.20 11.98 -8.00
CA SER A 332 0.66 10.69 -7.57
C SER A 332 1.11 9.57 -8.52
N SER A 333 0.86 8.32 -8.14
CA SER A 333 1.00 7.18 -9.05
C SER A 333 -0.16 7.06 -10.06
N HIS A 334 -1.18 7.91 -9.96
CA HIS A 334 -2.41 7.86 -10.78
C HIS A 334 -3.09 6.48 -10.71
N HIS A 335 -3.23 5.93 -9.49
CA HIS A 335 -3.76 4.58 -9.32
C HIS A 335 -5.27 4.50 -9.48
N LEU A 336 -6.02 5.41 -8.84
CA LEU A 336 -7.48 5.48 -8.93
C LEU A 336 -7.91 6.87 -9.38
N TYR A 337 -9.02 6.95 -10.10
CA TYR A 337 -9.68 8.21 -10.41
C TYR A 337 -11.03 8.26 -9.69
N LEU A 338 -11.04 8.88 -8.52
CA LEU A 338 -12.20 9.04 -7.67
C LEU A 338 -12.92 10.32 -8.03
N VAL A 339 -14.23 10.23 -8.25
CA VAL A 339 -15.11 11.37 -8.54
C VAL A 339 -16.19 11.45 -7.48
N ARG A 340 -16.24 12.56 -6.73
CA ARG A 340 -17.32 12.84 -5.80
C ARG A 340 -18.38 13.71 -6.48
N LEU A 341 -19.63 13.27 -6.45
CA LEU A 341 -20.78 13.98 -7.03
C LEU A 341 -21.29 15.00 -5.99
N LEU A 342 -20.91 16.27 -6.13
CA LEU A 342 -21.20 17.29 -5.13
C LEU A 342 -22.70 17.50 -4.94
N GLY A 343 -23.16 17.45 -3.67
CA GLY A 343 -24.56 17.63 -3.30
C GLY A 343 -25.47 16.42 -3.64
N ARG A 344 -24.88 15.27 -4.02
CA ARG A 344 -25.60 14.05 -4.35
C ARG A 344 -25.48 13.00 -3.24
N SER A 345 -26.43 12.09 -3.19
CA SER A 345 -26.50 11.00 -2.23
C SER A 345 -25.79 9.73 -2.72
N ARG A 346 -25.63 8.72 -1.83
CA ARG A 346 -25.18 7.39 -2.23
C ARG A 346 -26.11 6.71 -3.24
N GLU A 347 -27.42 6.97 -3.14
CA GLU A 347 -28.39 6.43 -4.08
C GLU A 347 -28.18 7.02 -5.48
N ASP A 348 -27.92 8.33 -5.59
CA ASP A 348 -27.63 8.97 -6.89
C ASP A 348 -26.33 8.43 -7.49
N ALA A 349 -25.27 8.28 -6.68
CA ALA A 349 -24.02 7.70 -7.15
C ALA A 349 -24.19 6.22 -7.58
N ASN A 350 -25.04 5.44 -6.91
CA ASN A 350 -25.37 4.08 -7.36
C ASN A 350 -26.09 4.09 -8.71
N LYS A 351 -27.03 5.02 -8.94
CA LYS A 351 -27.68 5.18 -10.25
C LYS A 351 -26.68 5.52 -11.36
N VAL A 352 -25.67 6.36 -11.06
CA VAL A 352 -24.60 6.66 -12.01
C VAL A 352 -23.82 5.39 -12.35
N ILE A 353 -23.43 4.60 -11.34
CA ILE A 353 -22.71 3.32 -11.54
C ILE A 353 -23.55 2.35 -12.40
N GLU A 354 -24.85 2.23 -12.12
CA GLU A 354 -25.77 1.37 -12.88
C GLU A 354 -25.89 1.83 -14.34
N GLN A 355 -26.10 3.14 -14.60
CA GLN A 355 -26.20 3.68 -15.94
C GLN A 355 -24.86 3.57 -16.72
N MET A 356 -23.71 3.71 -16.06
CA MET A 356 -22.41 3.45 -16.67
C MET A 356 -22.27 1.96 -17.04
N ALA A 357 -22.70 1.05 -16.16
CA ALA A 357 -22.68 -0.39 -16.43
C ALA A 357 -23.59 -0.78 -17.60
N GLU A 358 -24.80 -0.19 -17.73
CA GLU A 358 -25.70 -0.36 -18.89
C GLU A 358 -25.04 0.09 -20.20
N ARG A 359 -24.10 1.04 -20.13
CA ARG A 359 -23.29 1.49 -21.26
C ARG A 359 -21.97 0.70 -21.42
N GLY A 360 -21.82 -0.42 -20.67
CA GLY A 360 -20.67 -1.30 -20.75
C GLY A 360 -19.40 -0.73 -20.11
N ILE A 361 -19.50 0.20 -19.17
CA ILE A 361 -18.39 0.83 -18.47
C ILE A 361 -18.40 0.41 -17.00
N ALA A 362 -17.40 -0.33 -16.57
CA ALA A 362 -17.27 -0.76 -15.18
C ALA A 362 -16.77 0.38 -14.29
N CYS A 363 -17.58 0.78 -13.30
CA CYS A 363 -17.20 1.68 -12.22
C CYS A 363 -17.07 0.93 -10.89
N ASN A 364 -16.47 1.55 -9.89
CA ASN A 364 -16.30 0.98 -8.55
C ASN A 364 -16.49 2.07 -7.49
N VAL A 365 -16.26 1.71 -6.22
CA VAL A 365 -16.26 2.62 -5.06
C VAL A 365 -15.03 2.36 -4.19
N HIS A 366 -14.23 3.39 -3.92
CA HIS A 366 -13.03 3.33 -3.09
C HIS A 366 -13.03 4.48 -2.04
N TYR A 367 -13.50 4.20 -0.82
CA TYR A 367 -13.98 2.93 -0.28
C TYR A 367 -15.28 3.12 0.51
N LYS A 368 -16.02 2.03 0.74
CA LYS A 368 -16.99 2.02 1.82
C LYS A 368 -16.21 2.01 3.15
N PRO A 369 -16.42 2.99 4.06
CA PRO A 369 -15.68 3.10 5.31
C PRO A 369 -15.70 1.83 6.15
N LEU A 370 -14.57 1.50 6.80
CA LEU A 370 -14.45 0.30 7.62
C LEU A 370 -15.53 0.19 8.72
N PRO A 371 -15.90 1.26 9.45
CA PRO A 371 -16.96 1.21 10.45
C PRO A 371 -18.34 0.79 9.90
N MET A 372 -18.54 0.81 8.58
CA MET A 372 -19.75 0.31 7.93
C MET A 372 -19.70 -1.18 7.60
N MET A 373 -18.55 -1.82 7.68
CA MET A 373 -18.35 -3.23 7.37
C MET A 373 -18.69 -4.12 8.57
N THR A 374 -19.25 -5.30 8.29
CA THR A 374 -19.76 -6.23 9.34
C THR A 374 -18.70 -6.55 10.39
N ALA A 375 -17.46 -6.86 9.98
CA ALA A 375 -16.38 -7.20 10.89
C ALA A 375 -16.06 -6.07 11.89
N TYR A 376 -15.98 -4.84 11.39
CA TYR A 376 -15.61 -3.69 12.23
C TYR A 376 -16.78 -3.21 13.12
N LYS A 377 -18.03 -3.37 12.66
CA LYS A 377 -19.20 -3.19 13.55
C LYS A 377 -19.18 -4.17 14.71
N ALA A 378 -18.80 -5.42 14.47
CA ALA A 378 -18.66 -6.44 15.51
C ALA A 378 -17.55 -6.10 16.52
N LEU A 379 -16.54 -5.34 16.12
CA LEU A 379 -15.49 -4.77 16.98
C LEU A 379 -15.93 -3.50 17.73
N GLY A 380 -17.18 -3.03 17.53
CA GLY A 380 -17.74 -1.86 18.24
C GLY A 380 -17.59 -0.53 17.52
N PHE A 381 -17.09 -0.51 16.28
CA PHE A 381 -17.00 0.73 15.51
C PHE A 381 -18.36 1.14 14.91
N ASP A 382 -18.73 2.41 15.07
CA ASP A 382 -19.95 2.99 14.50
C ASP A 382 -19.60 4.14 13.55
N ILE A 383 -20.12 4.10 12.32
CA ILE A 383 -19.90 5.14 11.31
C ILE A 383 -20.29 6.54 11.76
N LYS A 384 -21.21 6.68 12.72
CA LYS A 384 -21.60 7.97 13.30
C LYS A 384 -20.44 8.73 13.93
N ASN A 385 -19.40 8.02 14.36
CA ASN A 385 -18.17 8.61 14.92
C ASN A 385 -17.17 9.05 13.83
N TYR A 386 -17.47 8.78 12.55
CA TYR A 386 -16.60 9.04 11.39
C TYR A 386 -17.37 9.76 10.28
N PRO A 387 -17.97 10.94 10.56
CA PRO A 387 -18.86 11.63 9.63
C PRO A 387 -18.18 12.04 8.33
N ASN A 388 -16.88 12.39 8.36
CA ASN A 388 -16.14 12.76 7.17
C ASN A 388 -15.83 11.56 6.28
N ALA A 389 -15.49 10.41 6.85
CA ALA A 389 -15.32 9.16 6.10
C ALA A 389 -16.64 8.77 5.39
N TYR A 390 -17.80 8.95 6.06
CA TYR A 390 -19.09 8.74 5.42
C TYR A 390 -19.33 9.76 4.31
N HIS A 391 -19.04 11.04 4.54
CA HIS A 391 -19.18 12.13 3.56
C HIS A 391 -18.36 11.89 2.29
N LEU A 392 -17.14 11.34 2.42
CA LEU A 392 -16.32 10.97 1.26
C LEU A 392 -16.93 9.81 0.46
N PHE A 393 -17.56 8.85 1.15
CA PHE A 393 -18.18 7.67 0.53
C PHE A 393 -19.52 7.95 -0.11
N GLU A 394 -20.37 8.81 0.52
CA GLU A 394 -21.80 8.91 0.20
C GLU A 394 -22.09 9.27 -1.27
N ASN A 395 -21.13 9.88 -1.97
CA ASN A 395 -21.32 10.34 -3.34
C ASN A 395 -20.13 10.02 -4.26
N GLU A 396 -19.27 9.08 -3.85
CA GLU A 396 -18.07 8.70 -4.62
C GLU A 396 -18.41 7.65 -5.69
N VAL A 397 -17.83 7.84 -6.87
CA VAL A 397 -17.76 6.90 -8.00
C VAL A 397 -16.33 6.86 -8.51
N SER A 398 -15.73 5.68 -8.56
CA SER A 398 -14.40 5.49 -9.17
C SER A 398 -14.55 5.11 -10.64
N LEU A 399 -14.00 5.92 -11.55
CA LEU A 399 -13.96 5.63 -12.97
C LEU A 399 -12.86 4.64 -13.34
N PRO A 400 -13.01 3.87 -14.44
CA PRO A 400 -11.97 2.94 -14.89
C PRO A 400 -10.70 3.69 -15.27
N LEU A 401 -9.56 3.21 -14.77
CA LEU A 401 -8.24 3.80 -15.04
C LEU A 401 -7.19 2.70 -15.20
N HIS A 402 -6.79 2.43 -16.44
CA HIS A 402 -5.75 1.45 -16.76
C HIS A 402 -5.11 1.75 -18.14
N THR A 403 -3.88 1.32 -18.34
CA THR A 403 -3.08 1.63 -19.54
C THR A 403 -3.61 1.02 -20.84
N LYS A 404 -4.52 0.04 -20.77
CA LYS A 404 -5.17 -0.58 -21.94
C LYS A 404 -6.32 0.24 -22.51
N LEU A 405 -6.72 1.35 -21.86
CA LEU A 405 -7.70 2.28 -22.44
C LEU A 405 -7.11 2.94 -23.68
N THR A 406 -7.77 2.79 -24.83
CA THR A 406 -7.47 3.57 -26.03
C THR A 406 -7.98 5.01 -25.87
N ASP A 407 -7.59 5.90 -26.78
CA ASP A 407 -8.05 7.27 -26.76
C ASP A 407 -9.57 7.36 -26.98
N GLU A 408 -10.11 6.50 -27.83
CA GLU A 408 -11.54 6.39 -28.06
C GLU A 408 -12.29 5.80 -26.85
N ASP A 409 -11.64 4.92 -26.06
CA ASP A 409 -12.23 4.42 -24.80
C ASP A 409 -12.31 5.52 -23.76
N ILE A 410 -11.29 6.37 -23.66
CA ILE A 410 -11.29 7.54 -22.77
C ILE A 410 -12.42 8.50 -23.14
N GLU A 411 -12.57 8.81 -24.43
CA GLU A 411 -13.66 9.66 -24.93
C GLU A 411 -15.04 9.03 -24.67
N TYR A 412 -15.14 7.71 -24.84
CA TYR A 412 -16.38 6.98 -24.56
C TYR A 412 -16.75 7.03 -23.08
N VAL A 413 -15.80 6.79 -22.17
CA VAL A 413 -16.02 6.87 -20.72
C VAL A 413 -16.45 8.29 -20.33
N THR A 414 -15.70 9.30 -20.75
CA THR A 414 -15.96 10.69 -20.34
C THR A 414 -17.27 11.23 -20.90
N SER A 415 -17.56 11.01 -22.20
CA SER A 415 -18.81 11.48 -22.80
C SER A 415 -20.04 10.85 -22.17
N ASN A 416 -20.00 9.55 -21.86
CA ASN A 416 -21.10 8.87 -21.18
C ASN A 416 -21.26 9.35 -19.73
N PHE A 417 -20.17 9.54 -19.00
CA PHE A 417 -20.22 10.06 -17.64
C PHE A 417 -20.80 11.50 -17.60
N VAL A 418 -20.31 12.39 -18.48
CA VAL A 418 -20.79 13.76 -18.60
C VAL A 418 -22.29 13.80 -18.94
N ASP A 419 -22.75 12.95 -19.88
CA ASP A 419 -24.16 12.84 -20.25
C ASP A 419 -25.03 12.42 -19.06
N ILE A 420 -24.61 11.37 -18.32
CA ILE A 420 -25.31 10.90 -17.13
C ILE A 420 -25.40 11.99 -16.06
N ILE A 421 -24.26 12.66 -15.74
CA ILE A 421 -24.24 13.68 -14.69
C ILE A 421 -25.11 14.90 -15.04
N LYS A 422 -25.18 15.30 -16.32
CA LYS A 422 -26.04 16.41 -16.76
C LYS A 422 -27.53 16.10 -16.70
N ASN A 423 -27.90 14.82 -16.70
CA ASN A 423 -29.27 14.34 -16.66
C ASN A 423 -29.67 13.74 -15.29
N LEU A 424 -28.78 13.79 -14.30
CA LEU A 424 -28.99 13.32 -12.94
C LEU A 424 -29.74 14.39 -12.12
#